data_d3f4180d9592675c5ed37f4bd87f7fb6
#
_entry.id   d3f4180d9592675c5ed37f4bd87f7fb6
#
_cell.length_a   1.000
_cell.length_b   1.000
_cell.length_c   1.000
_cell.angle_alpha   90.00
_cell.angle_beta   90.00
_cell.angle_gamma   90.00
#
_symmetry.space_group_name_H-M   'P 1'
#
loop_
_entity.id
_entity.type
_entity.pdbx_description
1 polymer ?
#
loop_
_entity_poly.entity_id
_entity_poly.type
_entity_poly.pdbx_seq_one_letter_code
_entity_poly.pdbx_strand_id
1 'polypeptide(L)'
;MNPRQSLSLAVTWPSGYIQMPKFVFLRREGGVLVAPALLFLYYLIAWVWIGPDSKPGVVVARYEPPEGISPAAARYIASGLTDGRSFAAVIAQLAVHGCLRVEAENGKYKLSRLTSDRSAEAALAPEETFVLALLFEDGPEIVLTGAMDERNAGRNGRYVVHIHDELADRLGKKYFTRHLGIIALGVLATFVSALALAVTARGRDTSAAVFTTLWVLFMGLSMGMMIEFSFANAWKNAVRAGTGWIKLLPGTAAFSIFGVVIVYLLKTLAAGVSLSFSLMLVAFLLINLGWGPRLKRKSALGRQVSDEIAGFRQFLQKVDQDKLDRLNPAGSAQEDLDRFLPYAIALEVKEAWGDHLSQTFLASSVIGEN
;
A
#
# COMPACT_ATOMS: atom_id res chain seq x y z
N MET A 1 55.04 -43.99 14.42
CA MET A 1 53.64 -43.50 14.28
C MET A 1 53.20 -43.72 12.88
N ASN A 2 52.11 -44.45 12.65
CA ASN A 2 51.57 -44.68 11.31
C ASN A 2 51.04 -43.35 10.72
N PRO A 3 51.31 -43.05 9.46
CA PRO A 3 50.96 -41.73 8.89
C PRO A 3 49.47 -41.45 8.74
N ARG A 4 48.58 -42.25 9.33
CA ARG A 4 47.12 -42.07 9.37
C ARG A 4 46.51 -42.08 10.76
N GLN A 5 47.29 -41.89 11.81
CA GLN A 5 46.79 -41.78 13.19
C GLN A 5 46.68 -40.29 13.59
N SER A 6 45.47 -39.79 13.82
CA SER A 6 45.24 -38.48 14.42
C SER A 6 45.31 -38.58 15.95
N LEU A 7 46.17 -37.80 16.60
CA LEU A 7 46.21 -37.65 18.04
C LEU A 7 45.23 -36.53 18.45
N SER A 8 44.17 -36.87 19.19
CA SER A 8 43.28 -35.89 19.81
C SER A 8 43.72 -35.65 21.24
N LEU A 9 44.22 -34.47 21.54
CA LEU A 9 44.58 -34.04 22.91
C LEU A 9 43.47 -33.15 23.47
N ALA A 10 42.81 -33.58 24.53
CA ALA A 10 41.85 -32.76 25.28
C ALA A 10 42.57 -32.22 26.54
N VAL A 11 42.68 -30.89 26.61
CA VAL A 11 43.24 -30.21 27.80
C VAL A 11 42.07 -29.56 28.53
N THR A 12 41.82 -29.98 29.76
CA THR A 12 40.78 -29.42 30.62
C THR A 12 41.39 -28.54 31.68
N TRP A 13 40.84 -27.32 31.87
CA TRP A 13 41.20 -26.41 32.94
C TRP A 13 40.09 -26.36 34.00
N PRO A 14 40.41 -26.17 35.28
CA PRO A 14 39.40 -25.90 36.30
C PRO A 14 38.57 -24.67 35.96
N SER A 15 37.26 -24.72 36.25
CA SER A 15 36.35 -23.59 36.05
C SER A 15 36.83 -22.38 36.89
N GLY A 16 37.06 -21.25 36.22
CA GLY A 16 37.54 -20.01 36.86
C GLY A 16 38.95 -19.58 36.50
N TYR A 17 39.77 -20.47 35.91
CA TYR A 17 41.17 -20.13 35.54
C TYR A 17 41.24 -19.25 34.27
N ILE A 18 40.27 -19.33 33.40
CA ILE A 18 40.19 -18.46 32.22
C ILE A 18 39.01 -17.49 32.42
N GLN A 19 39.31 -16.30 32.90
CA GLN A 19 38.35 -15.20 32.90
C GLN A 19 38.28 -14.65 31.49
N MET A 20 37.19 -14.93 30.77
CA MET A 20 36.91 -14.23 29.53
C MET A 20 36.71 -12.75 29.83
N PRO A 21 37.50 -11.83 29.24
CA PRO A 21 37.30 -10.40 29.46
C PRO A 21 35.90 -10.03 29.01
N LYS A 22 35.14 -9.34 29.89
CA LYS A 22 33.74 -8.93 29.66
C LYS A 22 33.54 -8.14 28.35
N PHE A 23 34.61 -7.60 27.78
CA PHE A 23 34.64 -6.84 26.53
C PHE A 23 34.91 -7.65 25.25
N VAL A 24 35.22 -8.97 25.34
CA VAL A 24 35.47 -9.80 24.14
C VAL A 24 34.18 -9.96 23.30
N PHE A 25 33.03 -10.02 23.97
CA PHE A 25 31.72 -10.05 23.26
C PHE A 25 31.54 -8.80 22.39
N LEU A 26 31.75 -7.60 22.95
CA LEU A 26 31.63 -6.33 22.21
C LEU A 26 32.69 -6.18 21.11
N ARG A 27 33.92 -6.69 21.32
CA ARG A 27 35.01 -6.56 20.34
C ARG A 27 34.90 -7.56 19.19
N ARG A 28 34.35 -8.74 19.42
CA ARG A 28 34.23 -9.81 18.42
C ARG A 28 32.90 -9.79 17.70
N GLU A 29 31.80 -9.45 18.38
CA GLU A 29 30.45 -9.48 17.87
C GLU A 29 29.82 -8.10 17.75
N GLY A 30 30.32 -7.09 18.43
CA GLY A 30 29.86 -5.72 18.36
C GLY A 30 30.03 -5.09 16.95
N GLY A 31 31.11 -5.47 16.24
CA GLY A 31 31.34 -5.04 14.85
C GLY A 31 30.24 -5.47 13.90
N VAL A 32 29.58 -6.60 14.18
CA VAL A 32 28.49 -7.13 13.38
C VAL A 32 27.23 -6.25 13.52
N LEU A 33 27.00 -5.66 14.69
CA LEU A 33 25.84 -4.78 14.94
C LEU A 33 26.06 -3.34 14.45
N VAL A 34 27.31 -2.93 14.21
CA VAL A 34 27.63 -1.59 13.68
C VAL A 34 27.09 -1.41 12.26
N ALA A 35 27.14 -2.46 11.43
CA ALA A 35 26.70 -2.36 10.03
C ALA A 35 25.19 -2.03 9.89
N PRO A 36 24.25 -2.71 10.57
CA PRO A 36 22.85 -2.31 10.54
C PRO A 36 22.58 -0.94 11.18
N ALA A 37 23.36 -0.55 12.21
CA ALA A 37 23.26 0.77 12.81
C ALA A 37 23.65 1.88 11.81
N LEU A 38 24.73 1.67 11.06
CA LEU A 38 25.14 2.59 9.98
C LEU A 38 24.11 2.64 8.85
N LEU A 39 23.53 1.52 8.46
CA LEU A 39 22.44 1.48 7.47
C LEU A 39 21.19 2.22 7.97
N PHE A 40 20.82 2.04 9.22
CA PHE A 40 19.71 2.78 9.83
C PHE A 40 19.99 4.29 9.84
N LEU A 41 21.19 4.69 10.23
CA LEU A 41 21.63 6.09 10.21
C LEU A 41 21.62 6.67 8.80
N TYR A 42 22.08 5.90 7.80
CA TYR A 42 22.00 6.27 6.39
C TYR A 42 20.56 6.60 5.97
N TYR A 43 19.60 5.70 6.25
CA TYR A 43 18.20 5.94 5.91
C TYR A 43 17.58 7.09 6.71
N LEU A 44 17.98 7.25 7.97
CA LEU A 44 17.53 8.36 8.81
C LEU A 44 18.00 9.70 8.26
N ILE A 45 19.28 9.80 7.88
CA ILE A 45 19.85 11.01 7.24
C ILE A 45 19.14 11.27 5.91
N ALA A 46 18.97 10.24 5.08
CA ALA A 46 18.27 10.37 3.82
C ALA A 46 16.82 10.87 4.03
N TRP A 47 16.12 10.34 5.02
CA TRP A 47 14.75 10.76 5.34
C TRP A 47 14.69 12.22 5.85
N VAL A 48 15.65 12.63 6.69
CA VAL A 48 15.76 14.03 7.14
C VAL A 48 16.07 14.95 5.99
N TRP A 49 16.97 14.56 5.06
CA TRP A 49 17.33 15.35 3.88
C TRP A 49 16.18 15.47 2.87
N ILE A 50 15.49 14.38 2.59
CA ILE A 50 14.29 14.38 1.76
C ILE A 50 13.21 15.22 2.46
N GLY A 51 13.22 15.22 3.78
CA GLY A 51 12.28 15.88 4.69
C GLY A 51 10.95 15.11 4.80
N PRO A 52 10.21 15.26 5.90
CA PRO A 52 8.84 14.80 6.00
C PRO A 52 8.01 15.49 4.90
N ASP A 53 6.87 14.91 4.52
CA ASP A 53 5.92 15.58 3.62
C ASP A 53 5.76 17.02 4.12
N SER A 54 6.08 18.00 3.28
CA SER A 54 6.06 19.41 3.68
C SER A 54 4.71 19.72 4.32
N LYS A 55 4.73 20.52 5.39
CA LYS A 55 3.50 21.02 6.02
C LYS A 55 2.52 21.44 4.92
N PRO A 56 1.22 21.12 5.07
CA PRO A 56 0.21 21.58 4.12
C PRO A 56 0.44 23.06 3.82
N GLY A 57 0.40 23.42 2.56
CA GLY A 57 0.43 24.82 2.16
C GLY A 57 -0.78 25.56 2.71
N VAL A 58 -0.94 26.82 2.38
CA VAL A 58 -2.17 27.56 2.70
C VAL A 58 -3.31 26.92 1.91
N VAL A 59 -4.16 26.16 2.61
CA VAL A 59 -5.34 25.55 2.00
C VAL A 59 -6.39 26.64 1.80
N VAL A 60 -6.57 27.03 0.55
CA VAL A 60 -7.63 27.98 0.15
C VAL A 60 -8.88 27.18 -0.20
N ALA A 61 -10.02 27.55 0.38
CA ALA A 61 -11.29 26.91 0.05
C ALA A 61 -11.58 27.08 -1.46
N ARG A 62 -11.83 25.98 -2.15
CA ARG A 62 -12.22 25.95 -3.56
C ARG A 62 -13.64 25.42 -3.70
N TYR A 63 -14.42 26.06 -4.55
CA TYR A 63 -15.82 25.71 -4.80
C TYR A 63 -15.98 24.66 -5.90
N GLU A 64 -14.90 24.36 -6.63
CA GLU A 64 -14.90 23.39 -7.72
C GLU A 64 -13.75 22.37 -7.52
N PRO A 65 -13.94 21.12 -8.01
CA PRO A 65 -12.88 20.14 -8.01
C PRO A 65 -11.71 20.61 -8.91
N PRO A 66 -10.47 20.17 -8.65
CA PRO A 66 -9.35 20.45 -9.53
C PRO A 66 -9.62 19.92 -10.95
N GLU A 67 -9.30 20.74 -11.97
CA GLU A 67 -9.53 20.41 -13.37
C GLU A 67 -8.85 19.10 -13.79
N GLY A 68 -9.57 18.23 -14.48
CA GLY A 68 -9.06 16.98 -15.02
C GLY A 68 -8.70 15.92 -13.97
N ILE A 69 -9.14 16.09 -12.73
CA ILE A 69 -8.93 15.14 -11.64
C ILE A 69 -10.26 14.46 -11.32
N SER A 70 -10.41 13.18 -11.66
CA SER A 70 -11.58 12.38 -11.31
C SER A 70 -11.70 12.17 -9.80
N PRO A 71 -12.88 11.79 -9.26
CA PRO A 71 -13.04 11.51 -7.83
C PRO A 71 -12.07 10.45 -7.29
N ALA A 72 -11.87 9.36 -8.03
CA ALA A 72 -10.91 8.32 -7.65
C ALA A 72 -9.46 8.82 -7.68
N ALA A 73 -9.11 9.63 -8.69
CA ALA A 73 -7.80 10.29 -8.78
C ALA A 73 -7.58 11.28 -7.64
N ALA A 74 -8.60 12.06 -7.25
CA ALA A 74 -8.53 12.96 -6.12
C ALA A 74 -8.21 12.21 -4.82
N ARG A 75 -8.86 11.07 -4.57
CA ARG A 75 -8.55 10.21 -3.43
C ARG A 75 -7.13 9.67 -3.49
N TYR A 76 -6.70 9.17 -4.65
CA TYR A 76 -5.35 8.66 -4.84
C TYR A 76 -4.29 9.73 -4.58
N ILE A 77 -4.45 10.95 -5.09
CA ILE A 77 -3.51 12.07 -4.88
C ILE A 77 -3.51 12.52 -3.42
N ALA A 78 -4.69 12.61 -2.78
CA ALA A 78 -4.80 13.05 -1.40
C ALA A 78 -4.18 12.06 -0.40
N SER A 79 -4.50 10.76 -0.53
CA SER A 79 -4.14 9.71 0.43
C SER A 79 -2.97 8.82 0.00
N GLY A 80 -2.62 8.81 -1.29
CA GLY A 80 -1.66 7.87 -1.88
C GLY A 80 -2.20 6.44 -2.02
N LEU A 81 -3.47 6.22 -1.73
CA LEU A 81 -4.12 4.90 -1.66
C LEU A 81 -5.38 4.85 -2.52
N THR A 82 -5.70 3.66 -3.01
CA THR A 82 -7.00 3.29 -3.58
C THR A 82 -7.62 2.22 -2.70
N ASP A 83 -8.92 2.33 -2.47
CA ASP A 83 -9.68 1.40 -1.64
C ASP A 83 -11.14 1.28 -2.14
N GLY A 84 -11.99 0.61 -1.37
CA GLY A 84 -13.41 0.45 -1.71
C GLY A 84 -14.16 1.78 -1.93
N ARG A 85 -13.69 2.89 -1.35
CA ARG A 85 -14.29 4.22 -1.58
C ARG A 85 -13.90 4.79 -2.94
N SER A 86 -12.69 4.51 -3.41
CA SER A 86 -12.31 4.85 -4.80
C SER A 86 -13.23 4.14 -5.79
N PHE A 87 -13.54 2.86 -5.55
CA PHE A 87 -14.47 2.11 -6.37
C PHE A 87 -15.90 2.67 -6.28
N ALA A 88 -16.40 2.95 -5.06
CA ALA A 88 -17.71 3.55 -4.87
C ALA A 88 -17.83 4.94 -5.54
N ALA A 89 -16.78 5.74 -5.50
CA ALA A 89 -16.72 7.04 -6.16
C ALA A 89 -16.78 6.90 -7.70
N VAL A 90 -16.11 5.89 -8.27
CA VAL A 90 -16.21 5.58 -9.71
C VAL A 90 -17.63 5.18 -10.08
N ILE A 91 -18.28 4.30 -9.30
CA ILE A 91 -19.68 3.91 -9.54
C ILE A 91 -20.61 5.13 -9.50
N ALA A 92 -20.46 5.99 -8.48
CA ALA A 92 -21.26 7.22 -8.38
C ALA A 92 -21.02 8.15 -9.58
N GLN A 93 -19.77 8.31 -10.02
CA GLN A 93 -19.42 9.13 -11.18
C GLN A 93 -20.05 8.58 -12.47
N LEU A 94 -20.01 7.27 -12.69
CA LEU A 94 -20.64 6.60 -13.82
C LEU A 94 -22.17 6.77 -13.81
N ALA A 95 -22.79 6.76 -12.62
CA ALA A 95 -24.22 7.01 -12.47
C ALA A 95 -24.59 8.46 -12.80
N VAL A 96 -23.79 9.43 -12.32
CA VAL A 96 -23.99 10.86 -12.61
C VAL A 96 -23.84 11.15 -14.12
N HIS A 97 -22.91 10.48 -14.79
CA HIS A 97 -22.76 10.58 -16.26
C HIS A 97 -23.83 9.78 -17.05
N GLY A 98 -24.77 9.11 -16.36
CA GLY A 98 -25.83 8.34 -17.02
C GLY A 98 -25.34 7.08 -17.74
N CYS A 99 -24.13 6.59 -17.42
CA CYS A 99 -23.57 5.36 -18.01
C CYS A 99 -24.12 4.09 -17.37
N LEU A 100 -24.55 4.17 -16.11
CA LEU A 100 -25.17 3.08 -15.37
C LEU A 100 -26.26 3.57 -14.43
N ARG A 101 -27.18 2.66 -14.08
CA ARG A 101 -28.21 2.86 -13.05
C ARG A 101 -27.88 2.00 -11.85
N VAL A 102 -28.07 2.56 -10.66
CA VAL A 102 -27.88 1.87 -9.37
C VAL A 102 -29.25 1.71 -8.72
N GLU A 103 -29.64 0.49 -8.45
CA GLU A 103 -30.87 0.17 -7.71
C GLU A 103 -30.49 -0.56 -6.41
N ALA A 104 -30.99 -0.07 -5.28
CA ALA A 104 -30.74 -0.69 -3.98
C ALA A 104 -31.95 -1.54 -3.57
N GLU A 105 -31.77 -2.86 -3.49
CA GLU A 105 -32.81 -3.79 -3.08
C GLU A 105 -32.27 -4.76 -2.03
N ASN A 106 -32.93 -4.84 -0.86
CA ASN A 106 -32.60 -5.79 0.21
C ASN A 106 -31.11 -5.82 0.61
N GLY A 107 -30.45 -4.67 0.68
CA GLY A 107 -29.01 -4.56 1.00
C GLY A 107 -28.08 -5.02 -0.13
N LYS A 108 -28.61 -5.24 -1.33
CA LYS A 108 -27.86 -5.49 -2.55
C LYS A 108 -27.97 -4.29 -3.47
N TYR A 109 -26.96 -4.07 -4.28
CA TYR A 109 -26.95 -3.02 -5.29
C TYR A 109 -26.96 -3.67 -6.67
N LYS A 110 -28.04 -3.49 -7.40
CA LYS A 110 -28.14 -3.89 -8.81
C LYS A 110 -27.63 -2.74 -9.66
N LEU A 111 -26.61 -3.01 -10.46
CA LEU A 111 -26.08 -2.08 -11.44
C LEU A 111 -26.53 -2.54 -12.82
N SER A 112 -27.18 -1.65 -13.57
CA SER A 112 -27.62 -1.91 -14.93
C SER A 112 -26.94 -0.92 -15.87
N ARG A 113 -26.31 -1.42 -16.93
CA ARG A 113 -25.70 -0.57 -17.96
C ARG A 113 -26.78 0.17 -18.72
N LEU A 114 -26.67 1.48 -18.79
CA LEU A 114 -27.51 2.30 -19.66
C LEU A 114 -26.82 2.45 -21.01
N THR A 115 -27.64 2.51 -22.07
CA THR A 115 -27.15 2.87 -23.40
C THR A 115 -26.90 4.38 -23.38
N SER A 116 -25.71 4.78 -22.95
CA SER A 116 -25.31 6.18 -22.90
C SER A 116 -24.97 6.70 -24.31
N ASP A 117 -25.19 7.98 -24.53
CA ASP A 117 -24.65 8.64 -25.70
C ASP A 117 -23.13 8.57 -25.74
N ARG A 118 -22.55 8.41 -26.94
CA ARG A 118 -21.07 8.38 -27.09
C ARG A 118 -20.35 9.58 -26.47
N SER A 119 -21.07 10.71 -26.35
CA SER A 119 -20.55 11.92 -25.68
C SER A 119 -20.35 11.73 -24.18
N ALA A 120 -21.24 11.02 -23.51
CA ALA A 120 -21.12 10.73 -22.07
C ALA A 120 -19.95 9.78 -21.78
N GLU A 121 -19.75 8.74 -22.59
CA GLU A 121 -18.61 7.84 -22.47
C GLU A 121 -17.27 8.54 -22.80
N ALA A 122 -17.25 9.49 -23.73
CA ALA A 122 -16.07 10.27 -24.09
C ALA A 122 -15.62 11.24 -22.98
N ALA A 123 -16.51 11.61 -22.06
CA ALA A 123 -16.20 12.48 -20.93
C ALA A 123 -15.61 11.71 -19.72
N LEU A 124 -15.63 10.38 -19.74
CA LEU A 124 -15.14 9.54 -18.67
C LEU A 124 -13.62 9.58 -18.56
N ALA A 125 -13.11 9.53 -17.33
CA ALA A 125 -11.70 9.31 -17.09
C ALA A 125 -11.30 7.87 -17.48
N PRO A 126 -10.03 7.60 -17.83
CA PRO A 126 -9.57 6.28 -18.24
C PRO A 126 -9.88 5.16 -17.23
N GLU A 127 -9.70 5.40 -15.93
CA GLU A 127 -10.05 4.46 -14.87
C GLU A 127 -11.56 4.19 -14.79
N GLU A 128 -12.40 5.17 -15.10
CA GLU A 128 -13.87 5.04 -15.12
C GLU A 128 -14.31 4.22 -16.33
N THR A 129 -13.76 4.49 -17.51
CA THR A 129 -14.00 3.72 -18.74
C THR A 129 -13.60 2.26 -18.55
N PHE A 130 -12.44 2.03 -17.93
CA PHE A 130 -11.94 0.70 -17.66
C PHE A 130 -12.86 -0.06 -16.69
N VAL A 131 -13.29 0.57 -15.60
CA VAL A 131 -14.21 -0.03 -14.63
C VAL A 131 -15.56 -0.32 -15.27
N LEU A 132 -16.08 0.58 -16.10
CA LEU A 132 -17.34 0.38 -16.82
C LEU A 132 -17.26 -0.87 -17.73
N ALA A 133 -16.19 -1.02 -18.49
CA ALA A 133 -15.96 -2.18 -19.34
C ALA A 133 -15.88 -3.49 -18.52
N LEU A 134 -15.13 -3.47 -17.43
CA LEU A 134 -14.91 -4.64 -16.57
C LEU A 134 -16.17 -5.04 -15.78
N LEU A 135 -16.99 -4.08 -15.36
CA LEU A 135 -18.26 -4.35 -14.65
C LEU A 135 -19.24 -5.12 -15.51
N PHE A 136 -19.32 -4.78 -16.78
CA PHE A 136 -20.32 -5.32 -17.71
C PHE A 136 -19.70 -6.30 -18.73
N GLU A 137 -18.54 -6.90 -18.40
CA GLU A 137 -17.90 -7.94 -19.23
C GLU A 137 -18.80 -9.17 -19.40
N ASP A 138 -19.49 -9.57 -18.33
CA ASP A 138 -20.33 -10.78 -18.29
C ASP A 138 -21.81 -10.51 -18.64
N GLY A 139 -22.22 -9.26 -18.89
CA GLY A 139 -23.60 -8.91 -19.25
C GLY A 139 -24.01 -7.50 -18.85
N PRO A 140 -25.23 -7.07 -19.23
CA PRO A 140 -25.69 -5.71 -19.02
C PRO A 140 -26.09 -5.39 -17.56
N GLU A 141 -26.18 -6.41 -16.71
CA GLU A 141 -26.59 -6.26 -15.32
C GLU A 141 -25.62 -7.00 -14.39
N ILE A 142 -25.31 -6.39 -13.27
CA ILE A 142 -24.48 -6.97 -12.23
C ILE A 142 -25.07 -6.68 -10.84
N VAL A 143 -25.07 -7.66 -9.95
CA VAL A 143 -25.49 -7.47 -8.56
C VAL A 143 -24.26 -7.41 -7.69
N LEU A 144 -24.07 -6.28 -7.02
CA LEU A 144 -23.07 -6.09 -5.98
C LEU A 144 -23.76 -6.30 -4.63
N THR A 145 -23.40 -7.32 -3.93
CA THR A 145 -23.78 -7.51 -2.53
C THR A 145 -22.79 -6.78 -1.63
N GLY A 146 -23.26 -6.26 -0.51
CA GLY A 146 -22.41 -5.57 0.46
C GLY A 146 -21.19 -6.40 0.86
N ALA A 147 -20.27 -5.81 1.59
CA ALA A 147 -18.95 -6.36 1.93
C ALA A 147 -18.93 -7.76 2.58
N MET A 148 -20.09 -8.31 2.93
CA MET A 148 -20.22 -9.61 3.61
C MET A 148 -20.37 -10.81 2.66
N ASP A 149 -20.55 -10.61 1.34
CA ASP A 149 -20.64 -11.75 0.41
C ASP A 149 -19.25 -12.11 -0.12
N GLU A 150 -18.85 -13.36 0.18
CA GLU A 150 -17.52 -13.87 -0.17
C GLU A 150 -17.19 -13.84 -1.67
N ARG A 151 -18.15 -14.08 -2.54
CA ARG A 151 -17.95 -14.06 -3.99
C ARG A 151 -17.68 -12.64 -4.50
N ASN A 152 -18.33 -11.66 -3.90
CA ASN A 152 -18.19 -10.25 -4.32
C ASN A 152 -16.98 -9.56 -3.72
N ALA A 153 -16.48 -9.96 -2.54
CA ALA A 153 -15.29 -9.37 -1.95
C ALA A 153 -14.04 -9.60 -2.82
N GLY A 154 -13.90 -10.77 -3.43
CA GLY A 154 -12.83 -11.06 -4.39
C GLY A 154 -12.96 -10.25 -5.69
N ARG A 155 -14.19 -10.07 -6.20
CA ARG A 155 -14.49 -9.30 -7.40
C ARG A 155 -14.28 -7.80 -7.16
N ASN A 156 -14.81 -7.27 -6.06
CA ASN A 156 -14.61 -5.86 -5.69
C ASN A 156 -13.13 -5.53 -5.45
N GLY A 157 -12.35 -6.49 -4.91
CA GLY A 157 -10.92 -6.35 -4.77
C GLY A 157 -10.19 -6.21 -6.11
N ARG A 158 -10.63 -6.93 -7.15
CA ARG A 158 -10.07 -6.79 -8.51
C ARG A 158 -10.28 -5.38 -9.07
N TYR A 159 -11.49 -4.82 -8.94
CA TYR A 159 -11.77 -3.46 -9.41
C TYR A 159 -10.86 -2.43 -8.71
N VAL A 160 -10.68 -2.54 -7.39
CA VAL A 160 -9.80 -1.64 -6.63
C VAL A 160 -8.34 -1.76 -7.08
N VAL A 161 -7.86 -2.97 -7.34
CA VAL A 161 -6.49 -3.20 -7.83
C VAL A 161 -6.31 -2.56 -9.20
N HIS A 162 -7.22 -2.78 -10.12
CA HIS A 162 -7.14 -2.19 -11.47
C HIS A 162 -7.23 -0.66 -11.46
N ILE A 163 -8.12 -0.08 -10.63
CA ILE A 163 -8.15 1.38 -10.42
C ILE A 163 -6.79 1.87 -9.89
N HIS A 164 -6.19 1.11 -8.96
CA HIS A 164 -4.87 1.47 -8.42
C HIS A 164 -3.80 1.45 -9.51
N ASP A 165 -3.74 0.39 -10.29
CA ASP A 165 -2.72 0.21 -11.32
C ASP A 165 -2.83 1.31 -12.39
N GLU A 166 -4.04 1.59 -12.88
CA GLU A 166 -4.30 2.66 -13.84
C GLU A 166 -3.90 4.04 -13.30
N LEU A 167 -4.32 4.36 -12.07
CA LEU A 167 -3.97 5.63 -11.42
C LEU A 167 -2.47 5.71 -11.10
N ALA A 168 -1.84 4.61 -10.70
CA ALA A 168 -0.42 4.56 -10.38
C ALA A 168 0.44 4.75 -11.63
N ASP A 169 0.07 4.16 -12.75
CA ASP A 169 0.80 4.29 -14.01
C ASP A 169 0.67 5.71 -14.57
N ARG A 170 -0.54 6.28 -14.58
CA ARG A 170 -0.80 7.59 -15.15
C ARG A 170 -0.36 8.74 -14.22
N LEU A 171 -0.66 8.66 -12.93
CA LEU A 171 -0.50 9.76 -11.98
C LEU A 171 0.69 9.55 -11.03
N GLY A 172 1.14 8.29 -10.86
CA GLY A 172 2.18 7.96 -9.89
C GLY A 172 3.47 8.73 -10.11
N LYS A 173 3.97 8.78 -11.34
CA LYS A 173 5.21 9.52 -11.68
C LYS A 173 5.01 11.04 -11.67
N LYS A 174 3.80 11.54 -11.96
CA LYS A 174 3.48 12.97 -12.03
C LYS A 174 3.35 13.59 -10.64
N TYR A 175 2.66 12.91 -9.75
CA TYR A 175 2.29 13.45 -8.44
C TYR A 175 3.12 12.90 -7.27
N PHE A 176 3.86 11.80 -7.49
CA PHE A 176 4.72 11.21 -6.47
C PHE A 176 6.14 11.01 -6.98
N THR A 177 7.11 11.30 -6.11
CA THR A 177 8.51 10.99 -6.33
C THR A 177 8.91 9.82 -5.43
N ARG A 178 9.51 8.78 -6.02
CA ARG A 178 10.15 7.69 -5.29
C ARG A 178 11.64 7.86 -5.40
N HIS A 179 12.33 7.95 -4.28
CA HIS A 179 13.78 8.04 -4.24
C HIS A 179 14.42 6.64 -4.38
N LEU A 180 14.14 5.97 -5.51
CA LEU A 180 14.60 4.61 -5.78
C LEU A 180 16.13 4.47 -5.70
N GLY A 181 16.89 5.51 -6.08
CA GLY A 181 18.35 5.51 -5.96
C GLY A 181 18.84 5.36 -4.53
N ILE A 182 18.16 6.00 -3.57
CA ILE A 182 18.50 5.89 -2.15
C ILE A 182 18.19 4.48 -1.63
N ILE A 183 17.03 3.94 -2.01
CA ILE A 183 16.65 2.57 -1.64
C ILE A 183 17.64 1.57 -2.24
N ALA A 184 17.95 1.70 -3.53
CA ALA A 184 18.90 0.82 -4.22
C ALA A 184 20.30 0.87 -3.60
N LEU A 185 20.78 2.05 -3.22
CA LEU A 185 22.07 2.21 -2.55
C LEU A 185 22.06 1.55 -1.15
N GLY A 186 20.97 1.69 -0.40
CA GLY A 186 20.81 1.02 0.90
C GLY A 186 20.76 -0.52 0.78
N VAL A 187 20.05 -1.03 -0.21
CA VAL A 187 20.02 -2.47 -0.52
C VAL A 187 21.41 -2.94 -0.94
N LEU A 188 22.10 -2.22 -1.83
CA LEU A 188 23.46 -2.54 -2.23
C LEU A 188 24.43 -2.56 -1.02
N ALA A 189 24.35 -1.55 -0.16
CA ALA A 189 25.16 -1.49 1.07
C ALA A 189 24.89 -2.69 1.99
N THR A 190 23.63 -3.14 2.07
CA THR A 190 23.25 -4.36 2.80
C THR A 190 23.94 -5.59 2.22
N PHE A 191 23.88 -5.80 0.91
CA PHE A 191 24.52 -6.93 0.25
C PHE A 191 26.05 -6.92 0.43
N VAL A 192 26.67 -5.76 0.19
CA VAL A 192 28.14 -5.61 0.35
C VAL A 192 28.57 -5.88 1.77
N SER A 193 27.88 -5.30 2.76
CA SER A 193 28.22 -5.47 4.18
C SER A 193 28.02 -6.91 4.64
N ALA A 194 26.89 -7.53 4.27
CA ALA A 194 26.60 -8.90 4.64
C ALA A 194 27.57 -9.89 3.99
N LEU A 195 27.92 -9.67 2.72
CA LEU A 195 28.89 -10.49 2.01
C LEU A 195 30.31 -10.35 2.59
N ALA A 196 30.75 -9.12 2.85
CA ALA A 196 32.05 -8.87 3.45
C ALA A 196 32.17 -9.57 4.83
N LEU A 197 31.12 -9.49 5.64
CA LEU A 197 31.10 -10.15 6.94
C LEU A 197 31.02 -11.68 6.82
N ALA A 198 30.27 -12.21 5.84
CA ALA A 198 30.22 -13.66 5.58
C ALA A 198 31.58 -14.23 5.16
N VAL A 199 32.33 -13.51 4.31
CA VAL A 199 33.69 -13.91 3.88
C VAL A 199 34.70 -13.83 5.01
N THR A 200 34.58 -12.82 5.88
CA THR A 200 35.47 -12.66 7.03
C THR A 200 35.10 -13.51 8.25
N ALA A 201 33.92 -14.10 8.23
CA ALA A 201 33.43 -14.98 9.28
C ALA A 201 34.30 -16.25 9.34
N ARG A 202 34.91 -16.53 10.50
CA ARG A 202 35.73 -17.73 10.75
C ARG A 202 34.82 -18.95 11.01
N GLY A 203 33.95 -19.27 10.05
CA GLY A 203 33.09 -20.45 10.09
C GLY A 203 33.77 -21.71 9.50
N ARG A 204 33.11 -22.85 9.67
CA ARG A 204 33.57 -24.14 9.14
C ARG A 204 33.59 -24.19 7.62
N ASP A 205 32.65 -23.49 6.98
CA ASP A 205 32.51 -23.45 5.53
C ASP A 205 32.06 -22.03 5.08
N THR A 206 33.00 -21.26 4.56
CA THR A 206 32.79 -19.89 4.10
C THR A 206 31.86 -19.87 2.87
N SER A 207 31.96 -20.87 1.96
CA SER A 207 31.16 -20.93 0.77
C SER A 207 29.68 -21.15 1.09
N ALA A 208 29.38 -22.05 2.02
CA ALA A 208 28.03 -22.28 2.52
C ALA A 208 27.47 -21.03 3.24
N ALA A 209 28.27 -20.33 4.04
CA ALA A 209 27.87 -19.10 4.70
C ALA A 209 27.52 -17.99 3.70
N VAL A 210 28.34 -17.78 2.69
CA VAL A 210 28.09 -16.80 1.61
C VAL A 210 26.82 -17.15 0.85
N PHE A 211 26.68 -18.39 0.39
CA PHE A 211 25.52 -18.85 -0.36
C PHE A 211 24.22 -18.67 0.45
N THR A 212 24.24 -19.10 1.73
CA THR A 212 23.06 -18.99 2.61
C THR A 212 22.70 -17.53 2.90
N THR A 213 23.70 -16.66 3.06
CA THR A 213 23.50 -15.21 3.25
C THR A 213 22.80 -14.58 2.05
N LEU A 214 23.28 -14.87 0.83
CA LEU A 214 22.67 -14.38 -0.41
C LEU A 214 21.21 -14.84 -0.54
N TRP A 215 20.93 -16.11 -0.20
CA TRP A 215 19.58 -16.65 -0.23
C TRP A 215 18.64 -15.98 0.81
N VAL A 216 19.10 -15.75 2.03
CA VAL A 216 18.32 -15.06 3.06
C VAL A 216 17.98 -13.63 2.63
N LEU A 217 18.95 -12.89 2.09
CA LEU A 217 18.70 -11.53 1.61
C LEU A 217 17.76 -11.52 0.40
N PHE A 218 17.99 -12.38 -0.58
CA PHE A 218 17.14 -12.46 -1.76
C PHE A 218 15.69 -12.81 -1.40
N MET A 219 15.49 -13.90 -0.64
CA MET A 219 14.16 -14.32 -0.22
C MET A 219 13.49 -13.29 0.70
N GLY A 220 14.23 -12.71 1.65
CA GLY A 220 13.69 -11.73 2.58
C GLY A 220 13.24 -10.46 1.88
N LEU A 221 14.02 -9.92 0.96
CA LEU A 221 13.65 -8.73 0.18
C LEU A 221 12.50 -9.03 -0.79
N SER A 222 12.50 -10.19 -1.46
CA SER A 222 11.41 -10.61 -2.34
C SER A 222 10.09 -10.76 -1.58
N MET A 223 10.13 -11.39 -0.41
CA MET A 223 8.98 -11.52 0.47
C MET A 223 8.47 -10.15 0.93
N GLY A 224 9.39 -9.23 1.27
CA GLY A 224 9.04 -7.88 1.67
C GLY A 224 8.34 -7.11 0.57
N MET A 225 8.85 -7.13 -0.66
CA MET A 225 8.19 -6.52 -1.81
C MET A 225 6.80 -7.11 -2.04
N MET A 226 6.65 -8.42 -1.87
CA MET A 226 5.36 -9.10 -2.03
C MET A 226 4.37 -8.72 -0.92
N ILE A 227 4.84 -8.52 0.33
CA ILE A 227 4.02 -8.02 1.45
C ILE A 227 3.53 -6.61 1.16
N GLU A 228 4.40 -5.69 0.72
CA GLU A 228 4.01 -4.33 0.39
C GLU A 228 2.98 -4.27 -0.74
N PHE A 229 3.12 -5.11 -1.76
CA PHE A 229 2.28 -5.04 -2.96
C PHE A 229 0.94 -5.76 -2.81
N SER A 230 0.89 -6.93 -2.19
CA SER A 230 -0.30 -7.80 -2.17
C SER A 230 -0.98 -7.89 -0.81
N PHE A 231 -0.19 -8.05 0.25
CA PHE A 231 -0.73 -8.40 1.56
C PHE A 231 -1.30 -7.21 2.32
N ALA A 232 -0.67 -6.03 2.23
CA ALA A 232 -1.12 -4.84 2.95
C ALA A 232 -2.52 -4.38 2.50
N ASN A 233 -2.81 -4.49 1.20
CA ASN A 233 -4.12 -4.14 0.65
C ASN A 233 -5.17 -5.23 0.94
N ALA A 234 -4.81 -6.50 0.78
CA ALA A 234 -5.68 -7.62 1.12
C ALA A 234 -6.02 -7.66 2.61
N TRP A 235 -5.03 -7.39 3.49
CA TRP A 235 -5.22 -7.33 4.94
C TRP A 235 -6.17 -6.19 5.35
N LYS A 236 -5.95 -4.98 4.84
CA LYS A 236 -6.82 -3.82 5.13
C LYS A 236 -8.26 -4.08 4.71
N ASN A 237 -8.45 -4.69 3.55
CA ASN A 237 -9.77 -5.03 3.04
C ASN A 237 -10.43 -6.17 3.83
N ALA A 238 -9.67 -7.17 4.23
CA ALA A 238 -10.14 -8.30 5.00
C ALA A 238 -10.53 -7.91 6.44
N VAL A 239 -9.73 -7.06 7.10
CA VAL A 239 -10.04 -6.54 8.45
C VAL A 239 -11.28 -5.66 8.42
N ARG A 240 -11.47 -4.83 7.40
CA ARG A 240 -12.67 -3.98 7.25
C ARG A 240 -13.93 -4.77 6.93
N ALA A 241 -13.81 -5.89 6.22
CA ALA A 241 -14.95 -6.73 5.83
C ALA A 241 -15.43 -7.70 6.94
N GLY A 242 -14.75 -7.77 8.08
CA GLY A 242 -15.12 -8.67 9.20
C GLY A 242 -14.98 -10.18 8.90
N THR A 243 -14.65 -10.55 7.66
CA THR A 243 -14.49 -11.96 7.21
C THR A 243 -13.02 -12.42 7.15
N GLY A 244 -12.19 -11.70 7.71
CA GLY A 244 -10.81 -11.42 7.69
C GLY A 244 -9.86 -12.52 7.30
N TRP A 245 -9.63 -13.44 8.19
CA TRP A 245 -8.42 -14.24 8.13
C TRP A 245 -8.53 -15.48 7.21
N ILE A 246 -9.71 -16.01 6.97
CA ILE A 246 -9.91 -17.23 6.16
C ILE A 246 -9.53 -17.01 4.67
N LYS A 247 -9.81 -15.82 4.14
CA LYS A 247 -9.47 -15.46 2.73
C LYS A 247 -7.99 -15.19 2.51
N LEU A 248 -7.26 -14.97 3.58
CA LEU A 248 -5.82 -14.78 3.54
C LEU A 248 -5.06 -16.11 3.56
N LEU A 249 -5.75 -17.25 3.83
CA LEU A 249 -5.13 -18.55 3.97
C LEU A 249 -4.23 -18.97 2.80
N PRO A 250 -4.59 -18.84 1.51
CA PRO A 250 -3.69 -19.22 0.42
C PRO A 250 -2.44 -18.34 0.36
N GLY A 251 -2.61 -17.03 0.54
CA GLY A 251 -1.49 -16.10 0.60
C GLY A 251 -0.63 -16.32 1.85
N THR A 252 -1.25 -16.50 3.02
CA THR A 252 -0.52 -16.76 4.27
C THR A 252 0.21 -18.10 4.23
N ALA A 253 -0.32 -19.13 3.57
CA ALA A 253 0.36 -20.40 3.39
C ALA A 253 1.66 -20.24 2.59
N ALA A 254 1.62 -19.51 1.46
CA ALA A 254 2.82 -19.23 0.68
C ALA A 254 3.84 -18.42 1.50
N PHE A 255 3.41 -17.36 2.21
CA PHE A 255 4.27 -16.59 3.11
C PHE A 255 4.85 -17.42 4.24
N SER A 256 4.07 -18.35 4.79
CA SER A 256 4.53 -19.24 5.86
C SER A 256 5.65 -20.16 5.37
N ILE A 257 5.55 -20.70 4.16
CA ILE A 257 6.60 -21.53 3.56
C ILE A 257 7.90 -20.72 3.42
N PHE A 258 7.83 -19.52 2.84
CA PHE A 258 9.00 -18.62 2.73
C PHE A 258 9.56 -18.25 4.11
N GLY A 259 8.70 -17.95 5.07
CA GLY A 259 9.09 -17.67 6.45
C GLY A 259 9.81 -18.83 7.11
N VAL A 260 9.30 -20.05 6.98
CA VAL A 260 9.93 -21.27 7.51
C VAL A 260 11.31 -21.49 6.88
N VAL A 261 11.43 -21.33 5.56
CA VAL A 261 12.73 -21.46 4.87
C VAL A 261 13.72 -20.42 5.37
N ILE A 262 13.32 -19.14 5.50
CA ILE A 262 14.18 -18.08 6.03
C ILE A 262 14.64 -18.40 7.47
N VAL A 263 13.72 -18.84 8.35
CA VAL A 263 14.04 -19.22 9.73
C VAL A 263 15.01 -20.40 9.75
N TYR A 264 14.82 -21.40 8.89
CA TYR A 264 15.74 -22.53 8.77
C TYR A 264 17.14 -22.06 8.32
N LEU A 265 17.23 -21.22 7.30
CA LEU A 265 18.49 -20.65 6.82
C LEU A 265 19.19 -19.79 7.88
N LEU A 266 18.43 -19.00 8.65
CA LEU A 266 18.97 -18.21 9.76
C LEU A 266 19.51 -19.11 10.91
N LYS A 267 18.83 -20.23 11.21
CA LYS A 267 19.31 -21.22 12.20
C LYS A 267 20.59 -21.89 11.72
N THR A 268 20.71 -22.25 10.45
CA THR A 268 21.95 -22.83 9.89
C THR A 268 23.11 -21.84 9.96
N LEU A 269 22.87 -20.56 9.67
CA LEU A 269 23.86 -19.50 9.84
C LEU A 269 24.24 -19.27 11.30
N ALA A 270 23.28 -19.30 12.22
CA ALA A 270 23.54 -19.15 13.65
C ALA A 270 24.44 -20.29 14.17
N ALA A 271 24.23 -21.52 13.71
CA ALA A 271 25.04 -22.69 14.08
C ALA A 271 26.40 -22.71 13.39
N GLY A 272 26.50 -22.29 12.12
CA GLY A 272 27.73 -22.34 11.32
C GLY A 272 28.64 -21.13 11.47
N VAL A 273 28.07 -19.94 11.69
CA VAL A 273 28.79 -18.67 11.80
C VAL A 273 28.65 -18.08 13.20
N SER A 274 27.52 -17.43 13.48
CA SER A 274 27.15 -16.95 14.83
C SER A 274 25.71 -16.50 14.88
N LEU A 275 25.12 -16.48 16.09
CA LEU A 275 23.78 -15.93 16.31
C LEU A 275 23.71 -14.44 15.98
N SER A 276 24.74 -13.68 16.34
CA SER A 276 24.83 -12.23 16.08
C SER A 276 24.80 -11.92 14.58
N PHE A 277 25.42 -12.76 13.76
CA PHE A 277 25.37 -12.63 12.31
C PHE A 277 23.95 -12.83 11.76
N SER A 278 23.23 -13.83 12.24
CA SER A 278 21.84 -14.08 11.85
C SER A 278 20.91 -12.94 12.28
N LEU A 279 21.09 -12.41 13.50
CA LEU A 279 20.32 -11.24 13.98
C LEU A 279 20.62 -9.98 13.17
N MET A 280 21.87 -9.79 12.73
CA MET A 280 22.24 -8.71 11.83
C MET A 280 21.47 -8.79 10.50
N LEU A 281 21.37 -9.97 9.89
CA LEU A 281 20.60 -10.14 8.64
C LEU A 281 19.12 -9.81 8.83
N VAL A 282 18.53 -10.22 9.95
CA VAL A 282 17.16 -9.85 10.31
C VAL A 282 17.02 -8.33 10.45
N ALA A 283 17.96 -7.67 11.13
CA ALA A 283 17.98 -6.22 11.26
C ALA A 283 18.08 -5.52 9.90
N PHE A 284 18.93 -5.99 8.99
CA PHE A 284 19.02 -5.48 7.63
C PHE A 284 17.72 -5.59 6.86
N LEU A 285 17.05 -6.74 6.94
CA LEU A 285 15.74 -6.93 6.30
C LEU A 285 14.70 -5.97 6.87
N LEU A 286 14.59 -5.88 8.19
CA LEU A 286 13.62 -5.00 8.84
C LEU A 286 13.87 -3.53 8.52
N ILE A 287 15.14 -3.09 8.47
CA ILE A 287 15.48 -1.72 8.10
C ILE A 287 15.07 -1.44 6.66
N ASN A 288 15.46 -2.27 5.69
CA ASN A 288 15.13 -2.05 4.28
C ASN A 288 13.60 -2.06 4.04
N LEU A 289 12.87 -3.01 4.66
CA LEU A 289 11.42 -3.08 4.54
C LEU A 289 10.72 -1.88 5.20
N GLY A 290 11.20 -1.46 6.37
CA GLY A 290 10.59 -0.37 7.10
C GLY A 290 10.76 0.99 6.43
N TRP A 291 11.89 1.23 5.74
CA TRP A 291 12.19 2.52 5.14
C TRP A 291 11.70 2.68 3.69
N GLY A 292 11.48 1.59 2.95
CA GLY A 292 11.01 1.63 1.56
C GLY A 292 9.77 2.50 1.36
N PRO A 293 8.66 2.26 2.08
CA PRO A 293 7.43 3.05 1.96
C PRO A 293 7.58 4.50 2.40
N ARG A 294 8.45 4.77 3.39
CA ARG A 294 8.65 6.11 3.96
C ARG A 294 9.40 7.08 3.06
N LEU A 295 10.07 6.57 2.04
CA LEU A 295 10.80 7.37 1.05
C LEU A 295 9.97 7.72 -0.20
N LYS A 296 8.68 7.35 -0.24
CA LYS A 296 7.69 7.83 -1.23
C LYS A 296 7.17 9.18 -0.76
N ARG A 297 7.24 10.21 -1.61
CA ARG A 297 6.82 11.58 -1.29
C ARG A 297 5.98 12.17 -2.42
N LYS A 298 5.10 13.12 -2.10
CA LYS A 298 4.41 13.91 -3.11
C LYS A 298 5.42 14.84 -3.83
N SER A 299 5.31 14.93 -5.15
CA SER A 299 6.07 15.92 -5.94
C SER A 299 5.58 17.35 -5.62
N ALA A 300 6.28 18.38 -6.11
CA ALA A 300 5.82 19.77 -5.94
C ALA A 300 4.41 19.95 -6.51
N LEU A 301 4.16 19.41 -7.71
CA LEU A 301 2.83 19.41 -8.34
C LEU A 301 1.82 18.57 -7.55
N GLY A 302 2.24 17.40 -7.05
CA GLY A 302 1.38 16.56 -6.23
C GLY A 302 0.94 17.23 -4.92
N ARG A 303 1.79 18.07 -4.34
CA ARG A 303 1.45 18.89 -3.18
C ARG A 303 0.44 19.97 -3.52
N GLN A 304 0.73 20.75 -4.56
CA GLN A 304 -0.19 21.80 -5.00
C GLN A 304 -1.60 21.24 -5.24
N VAL A 305 -1.72 20.17 -6.03
CA VAL A 305 -3.01 19.55 -6.31
C VAL A 305 -3.64 18.92 -5.05
N SER A 306 -2.82 18.37 -4.14
CA SER A 306 -3.32 17.87 -2.84
C SER A 306 -3.88 18.98 -1.96
N ASP A 307 -3.28 20.18 -1.96
CA ASP A 307 -3.77 21.34 -1.23
C ASP A 307 -5.06 21.89 -1.86
N GLU A 308 -5.17 21.86 -3.20
CA GLU A 308 -6.41 22.18 -3.92
C GLU A 308 -7.54 21.19 -3.58
N ILE A 309 -7.25 19.89 -3.57
CA ILE A 309 -8.21 18.85 -3.14
C ILE A 309 -8.62 19.06 -1.67
N ALA A 310 -7.67 19.43 -0.80
CA ALA A 310 -7.98 19.73 0.59
C ALA A 310 -8.88 20.95 0.73
N GLY A 311 -8.69 22.00 -0.08
CA GLY A 311 -9.56 23.17 -0.16
C GLY A 311 -10.97 22.82 -0.62
N PHE A 312 -11.08 21.98 -1.64
CA PHE A 312 -12.37 21.49 -2.11
C PHE A 312 -13.06 20.58 -1.08
N ARG A 313 -12.31 19.72 -0.40
CA ARG A 313 -12.84 18.92 0.72
C ARG A 313 -13.40 19.79 1.85
N GLN A 314 -12.72 20.89 2.21
CA GLN A 314 -13.23 21.84 3.23
C GLN A 314 -14.54 22.50 2.78
N PHE A 315 -14.67 22.81 1.50
CA PHE A 315 -15.92 23.31 0.93
C PHE A 315 -17.02 22.25 1.08
N LEU A 316 -16.79 21.03 0.60
CA LEU A 316 -17.76 19.93 0.72
C LEU A 316 -18.19 19.64 2.16
N GLN A 317 -17.31 19.84 3.15
CA GLN A 317 -17.64 19.66 4.56
C GLN A 317 -18.56 20.77 5.14
N LYS A 318 -18.52 21.94 4.53
CA LYS A 318 -19.26 23.14 5.01
C LYS A 318 -20.50 23.43 4.18
N VAL A 319 -20.65 22.75 3.05
CA VAL A 319 -21.80 22.91 2.17
C VAL A 319 -22.99 22.21 2.82
N ASP A 320 -23.95 23.02 3.21
CA ASP A 320 -25.30 22.64 3.60
C ASP A 320 -26.23 23.05 2.47
N GLN A 321 -27.37 22.36 2.32
CA GLN A 321 -28.33 22.63 1.24
C GLN A 321 -28.70 24.12 1.16
N ASP A 322 -28.95 24.76 2.33
CA ASP A 322 -29.26 26.18 2.43
C ASP A 322 -28.15 27.11 1.88
N LYS A 323 -26.88 26.64 1.86
CA LYS A 323 -25.76 27.41 1.30
C LYS A 323 -25.62 27.23 -0.18
N LEU A 324 -25.91 26.05 -0.71
CA LEU A 324 -25.95 25.81 -2.17
C LEU A 324 -27.06 26.63 -2.84
N ASP A 325 -28.25 26.67 -2.22
CA ASP A 325 -29.37 27.48 -2.70
C ASP A 325 -29.04 28.98 -2.73
N ARG A 326 -28.20 29.45 -1.80
CA ARG A 326 -27.72 30.85 -1.78
C ARG A 326 -26.61 31.14 -2.80
N LEU A 327 -25.76 30.14 -3.11
CA LEU A 327 -24.67 30.29 -4.07
C LEU A 327 -25.18 30.15 -5.51
N ASN A 328 -26.27 29.44 -5.73
CA ASN A 328 -26.82 29.17 -7.06
C ASN A 328 -28.35 29.27 -7.07
N PRO A 329 -28.91 30.49 -7.01
CA PRO A 329 -30.37 30.71 -6.87
C PRO A 329 -31.18 30.29 -8.10
N ALA A 330 -30.57 29.89 -9.20
CA ALA A 330 -31.24 29.60 -10.48
C ALA A 330 -31.63 28.13 -10.68
N GLY A 331 -31.71 27.31 -9.63
CA GLY A 331 -32.30 25.95 -9.74
C GLY A 331 -31.30 24.83 -10.11
N SER A 332 -30.01 25.10 -10.20
CA SER A 332 -28.98 24.09 -10.49
C SER A 332 -28.37 23.44 -9.22
N ALA A 333 -28.91 23.74 -8.03
CA ALA A 333 -28.39 23.18 -6.77
C ALA A 333 -28.40 21.65 -6.74
N GLN A 334 -29.40 21.03 -7.35
CA GLN A 334 -29.49 19.58 -7.47
C GLN A 334 -28.44 19.01 -8.44
N GLU A 335 -28.22 19.66 -9.58
CA GLU A 335 -27.18 19.26 -10.55
C GLU A 335 -25.77 19.38 -9.93
N ASP A 336 -25.52 20.45 -9.16
CA ASP A 336 -24.25 20.63 -8.45
C ASP A 336 -24.07 19.59 -7.35
N LEU A 337 -25.13 19.22 -6.62
CA LEU A 337 -25.11 18.16 -5.63
C LEU A 337 -24.76 16.82 -6.26
N ASP A 338 -25.42 16.45 -7.34
CA ASP A 338 -25.16 15.20 -8.05
C ASP A 338 -23.73 15.17 -8.60
N ARG A 339 -23.22 16.25 -9.14
CA ARG A 339 -21.84 16.41 -9.62
C ARG A 339 -20.79 16.24 -8.52
N PHE A 340 -21.07 16.72 -7.30
CA PHE A 340 -20.11 16.68 -6.20
C PHE A 340 -20.18 15.39 -5.37
N LEU A 341 -21.27 14.63 -5.49
CA LEU A 341 -21.48 13.39 -4.75
C LEU A 341 -20.33 12.37 -4.89
N PRO A 342 -19.80 12.08 -6.09
CA PRO A 342 -18.66 11.16 -6.24
C PRO A 342 -17.41 11.63 -5.47
N TYR A 343 -17.17 12.95 -5.44
CA TYR A 343 -16.05 13.53 -4.69
C TYR A 343 -16.28 13.48 -3.18
N ALA A 344 -17.50 13.68 -2.71
CA ALA A 344 -17.85 13.55 -1.30
C ALA A 344 -17.59 12.12 -0.78
N ILE A 345 -17.92 11.12 -1.60
CA ILE A 345 -17.61 9.71 -1.32
C ILE A 345 -16.09 9.48 -1.29
N ALA A 346 -15.38 9.96 -2.32
CA ALA A 346 -13.94 9.81 -2.45
C ALA A 346 -13.17 10.44 -1.29
N LEU A 347 -13.58 11.64 -0.87
CA LEU A 347 -12.88 12.45 0.13
C LEU A 347 -13.38 12.25 1.58
N GLU A 348 -14.26 11.26 1.81
CA GLU A 348 -14.79 10.91 3.15
C GLU A 348 -15.59 12.02 3.83
N VAL A 349 -16.36 12.76 3.08
CA VAL A 349 -17.25 13.79 3.60
C VAL A 349 -18.64 13.17 3.82
N LYS A 350 -18.77 12.30 4.86
CA LYS A 350 -19.97 11.47 5.02
C LYS A 350 -21.14 12.17 5.72
N GLU A 351 -20.86 13.00 6.70
CA GLU A 351 -21.89 13.49 7.63
C GLU A 351 -22.82 14.53 6.99
N ALA A 352 -22.29 15.36 6.10
CA ALA A 352 -23.08 16.36 5.39
C ALA A 352 -23.88 15.82 4.19
N TRP A 353 -23.52 14.63 3.68
CA TRP A 353 -24.03 14.08 2.41
C TRP A 353 -24.81 12.77 2.55
N GLY A 354 -24.89 12.21 3.79
CA GLY A 354 -25.52 10.90 4.04
C GLY A 354 -27.01 10.87 3.72
N ASP A 355 -27.72 11.97 4.03
CA ASP A 355 -29.15 12.10 3.78
C ASP A 355 -29.46 12.32 2.29
N HIS A 356 -28.57 13.04 1.58
CA HIS A 356 -28.67 13.21 0.13
C HIS A 356 -28.38 11.95 -0.68
N LEU A 357 -27.40 11.16 -0.22
CA LEU A 357 -27.12 9.84 -0.81
C LEU A 357 -28.36 8.95 -0.82
N SER A 358 -29.09 8.92 0.31
CA SER A 358 -30.31 8.12 0.40
C SER A 358 -31.44 8.68 -0.45
N GLN A 359 -31.60 10.00 -0.56
CA GLN A 359 -32.65 10.64 -1.34
C GLN A 359 -32.39 10.54 -2.86
N THR A 360 -31.17 10.77 -3.31
CA THR A 360 -30.81 10.69 -4.74
C THR A 360 -30.92 9.26 -5.26
N PHE A 361 -30.50 8.25 -4.48
CA PHE A 361 -30.68 6.85 -4.85
C PHE A 361 -32.14 6.38 -4.76
N LEU A 362 -32.96 6.97 -3.88
CA LEU A 362 -34.40 6.68 -3.81
C LEU A 362 -35.19 7.41 -4.89
N ALA A 363 -34.83 8.65 -5.25
CA ALA A 363 -35.49 9.41 -6.30
C ALA A 363 -35.24 8.80 -7.69
N SER A 364 -34.06 8.26 -7.97
CA SER A 364 -33.79 7.57 -9.24
C SER A 364 -34.57 6.27 -9.39
N SER A 365 -35.08 5.67 -8.30
CA SER A 365 -35.97 4.50 -8.36
C SER A 365 -37.43 4.88 -8.67
N VAL A 366 -37.84 6.13 -8.45
CA VAL A 366 -39.24 6.60 -8.65
C VAL A 366 -39.47 7.17 -10.07
N ILE A 367 -38.40 7.65 -10.73
CA ILE A 367 -38.54 8.21 -12.11
C ILE A 367 -38.68 7.12 -13.20
N GLY A 368 -38.57 5.84 -12.81
CA GLY A 368 -38.74 4.70 -13.73
C GLY A 368 -40.15 4.15 -13.90
N GLU A 369 -41.18 4.75 -13.29
CA GLU A 369 -42.57 4.27 -13.35
C GLU A 369 -43.55 5.25 -14.09
N ASN A 370 -43.10 6.04 -15.06
CA ASN A 370 -44.00 6.72 -15.97
C ASN A 370 -43.63 6.49 -17.45
#